data_5f9b91c925be6e63155addb5ff1baa1d
#
_entry.id   5f9b91c925be6e63155addb5ff1baa1d
#
_cell.length_a   1.000
_cell.length_b   1.000
_cell.length_c   1.000
_cell.angle_alpha   90.00
_cell.angle_beta   90.00
_cell.angle_gamma   90.00
#
_symmetry.space_group_name_H-M   'P 1'
#
loop_
_entity.id
_entity.type
_entity.pdbx_description
1 polymer ?
#
loop_
_entity_poly.entity_id
_entity_poly.type
_entity_poly.pdbx_seq_one_letter_code
_entity_poly.pdbx_strand_id
1 'polypeptide(L)'
;MKDTYDAIVVGGGIAGLTCAAYLCRNEISTLLVEKQEKPGGLVSTFWHEGFAFDAGARAFVNSGILHPMMKSLGIDMEYTNNPVSIGIGDHWVRLHSRESLQDYANMLKDIFPEYVVDVDRIINEIKKIMGYLDFLYGIDNPLFLEDMRDKEYLTKTLLPWFIKYQKNIRKVAQLNEPVYTYLRKLTDNTALIDMISQHFFEGTPTFFALSYFGLYLDYFYPLGGTGALVEAITKKVVEADGEILTNTSVTRIDPQGHEIVLSNGQKVRYKKLVWAADQSSLYKIVSGLNDSKVRQQRALTEASTGSDSIYTLFLGVDLEKDYINERISPHAFYTPNTQGLSKLGRWETAAKQGNDHLLEWVGSYLEKTTYEISCPSLRDASLAPEGNTGMIVSSLMDYSLVRRFSDAGQYDEFQQFCNQKIIEVLERHLLPDLNKKTLFSFSASPLTIERRTGSKQGAITGWAFTNPKMPSVNQFSKVTQSIKTPIKDLAQCGQWTFSPSGVPISVLTGKLAADAVSKALKRGLL
;
A
#
# COMPACT_ATOMS: atom_id res chain seq x y z
N MET A 1 -20.81 -22.60 -10.96
CA MET A 1 -20.97 -21.18 -11.38
C MET A 1 -22.36 -21.00 -11.98
N LYS A 2 -23.08 -19.94 -11.58
CA LYS A 2 -24.42 -19.60 -12.08
C LYS A 2 -24.31 -18.71 -13.32
N ASP A 3 -25.38 -18.65 -14.13
CA ASP A 3 -25.45 -17.75 -15.30
C ASP A 3 -25.74 -16.28 -14.88
N THR A 4 -26.25 -16.08 -13.66
CA THR A 4 -26.63 -14.74 -13.14
C THR A 4 -26.37 -14.66 -11.65
N TYR A 5 -25.82 -13.51 -11.22
CA TYR A 5 -25.58 -13.16 -9.81
C TYR A 5 -26.23 -11.82 -9.46
N ASP A 6 -26.55 -11.62 -8.18
CA ASP A 6 -26.99 -10.31 -7.70
C ASP A 6 -25.85 -9.30 -7.75
N ALA A 7 -24.64 -9.74 -7.39
CA ALA A 7 -23.44 -8.92 -7.46
C ALA A 7 -22.27 -9.71 -8.06
N ILE A 8 -21.47 -9.04 -8.89
CA ILE A 8 -20.16 -9.54 -9.32
C ILE A 8 -19.09 -8.57 -8.85
N VAL A 9 -18.03 -9.09 -8.23
CA VAL A 9 -16.84 -8.32 -7.82
C VAL A 9 -15.66 -8.72 -8.70
N VAL A 10 -15.03 -7.75 -9.35
CA VAL A 10 -13.90 -7.99 -10.26
C VAL A 10 -12.61 -7.52 -9.60
N GLY A 11 -11.72 -8.46 -9.29
CA GLY A 11 -10.47 -8.31 -8.59
C GLY A 11 -10.51 -8.85 -7.16
N GLY A 12 -9.66 -9.86 -6.91
CA GLY A 12 -9.55 -10.57 -5.63
C GLY A 12 -8.50 -10.00 -4.67
N GLY A 13 -8.13 -8.70 -4.80
CA GLY A 13 -7.33 -8.02 -3.80
C GLY A 13 -8.11 -7.77 -2.51
N ILE A 14 -7.44 -7.26 -1.47
CA ILE A 14 -8.04 -7.03 -0.14
C ILE A 14 -9.36 -6.25 -0.20
N ALA A 15 -9.49 -5.25 -1.09
CA ALA A 15 -10.70 -4.46 -1.26
C ALA A 15 -11.87 -5.28 -1.83
N GLY A 16 -11.61 -6.04 -2.90
CA GLY A 16 -12.62 -6.89 -3.54
C GLY A 16 -13.07 -8.03 -2.64
N LEU A 17 -12.13 -8.67 -1.93
CA LEU A 17 -12.44 -9.70 -0.94
C LEU A 17 -13.29 -9.15 0.21
N THR A 18 -12.92 -7.98 0.76
CA THR A 18 -13.74 -7.31 1.78
C THR A 18 -15.14 -7.01 1.25
N CYS A 19 -15.26 -6.48 0.03
CA CYS A 19 -16.55 -6.23 -0.59
C CYS A 19 -17.37 -7.52 -0.73
N ALA A 20 -16.79 -8.57 -1.27
CA ALA A 20 -17.47 -9.86 -1.46
C ALA A 20 -17.91 -10.46 -0.12
N ALA A 21 -17.06 -10.44 0.92
CA ALA A 21 -17.39 -10.95 2.25
C ALA A 21 -18.62 -10.25 2.85
N TYR A 22 -18.69 -8.92 2.74
CA TYR A 22 -19.86 -8.18 3.24
C TYR A 22 -21.13 -8.39 2.39
N LEU A 23 -20.99 -8.56 1.07
CA LEU A 23 -22.12 -8.89 0.21
C LEU A 23 -22.69 -10.27 0.54
N CYS A 24 -21.83 -11.30 0.66
CA CYS A 24 -22.23 -12.66 1.03
C CYS A 24 -22.86 -12.70 2.43
N ARG A 25 -22.26 -12.01 3.42
CA ARG A 25 -22.83 -11.86 4.77
C ARG A 25 -24.25 -11.26 4.75
N ASN A 26 -24.56 -10.40 3.77
CA ASN A 26 -25.88 -9.82 3.56
C ASN A 26 -26.79 -10.69 2.69
N GLU A 27 -26.45 -11.97 2.49
CA GLU A 27 -27.20 -12.98 1.71
C GLU A 27 -27.37 -12.59 0.22
N ILE A 28 -26.42 -11.83 -0.33
CA ILE A 28 -26.41 -11.43 -1.73
C ILE A 28 -25.62 -12.47 -2.53
N SER A 29 -26.26 -13.08 -3.55
CA SER A 29 -25.60 -14.01 -4.45
C SER A 29 -24.44 -13.34 -5.17
N THR A 30 -23.21 -13.69 -4.78
CA THR A 30 -21.98 -12.98 -5.18
C THR A 30 -20.99 -13.89 -5.88
N LEU A 31 -20.45 -13.42 -7.02
CA LEU A 31 -19.29 -13.99 -7.70
C LEU A 31 -18.11 -13.02 -7.59
N LEU A 32 -16.96 -13.49 -7.12
CA LEU A 32 -15.69 -12.77 -7.20
C LEU A 32 -14.85 -13.38 -8.33
N VAL A 33 -14.35 -12.53 -9.24
CA VAL A 33 -13.50 -12.95 -10.38
C VAL A 33 -12.08 -12.42 -10.16
N GLU A 34 -11.09 -13.33 -10.14
CA GLU A 34 -9.68 -13.03 -9.96
C GLU A 34 -8.84 -13.64 -11.09
N LYS A 35 -7.92 -12.83 -11.66
CA LYS A 35 -7.08 -13.27 -12.77
C LYS A 35 -5.96 -14.23 -12.36
N GLN A 36 -5.48 -14.12 -11.12
CA GLN A 36 -4.44 -14.98 -10.57
C GLN A 36 -5.01 -16.29 -10.03
N GLU A 37 -4.13 -17.24 -9.77
CA GLU A 37 -4.47 -18.53 -9.15
C GLU A 37 -5.04 -18.37 -7.74
N LYS A 38 -4.51 -17.39 -6.99
CA LYS A 38 -4.95 -17.09 -5.62
C LYS A 38 -5.32 -15.62 -5.48
N PRO A 39 -6.37 -15.30 -4.71
CA PRO A 39 -6.67 -13.93 -4.32
C PRO A 39 -5.56 -13.34 -3.44
N GLY A 40 -5.57 -12.01 -3.28
CA GLY A 40 -4.68 -11.28 -2.37
C GLY A 40 -4.10 -10.00 -2.98
N GLY A 41 -3.75 -10.03 -4.25
CA GLY A 41 -3.11 -8.90 -4.91
C GLY A 41 -1.78 -8.54 -4.24
N LEU A 42 -1.66 -7.30 -3.73
CA LEU A 42 -0.47 -6.83 -2.99
C LEU A 42 -0.47 -7.23 -1.50
N VAL A 43 -1.49 -7.95 -1.03
CA VAL A 43 -1.55 -8.52 0.32
C VAL A 43 -1.51 -10.04 0.18
N SER A 44 -0.32 -10.59 0.09
CA SER A 44 -0.13 -12.03 -0.07
C SER A 44 1.23 -12.45 0.47
N THR A 45 1.30 -13.68 0.97
CA THR A 45 2.53 -14.36 1.39
C THR A 45 2.77 -15.55 0.46
N PHE A 46 4.00 -15.75 0.05
CA PHE A 46 4.40 -16.88 -0.78
C PHE A 46 5.65 -17.58 -0.20
N TRP A 47 5.82 -18.84 -0.55
CA TRP A 47 6.94 -19.66 -0.07
C TRP A 47 7.96 -19.89 -1.19
N HIS A 48 9.23 -19.81 -0.83
CA HIS A 48 10.35 -20.14 -1.70
C HIS A 48 11.45 -20.82 -0.87
N GLU A 49 11.83 -22.04 -1.23
CA GLU A 49 12.87 -22.83 -0.56
C GLU A 49 12.73 -22.92 0.98
N GLY A 50 11.49 -23.04 1.48
CA GLY A 50 11.20 -23.12 2.92
C GLY A 50 11.12 -21.78 3.65
N PHE A 51 11.26 -20.66 2.96
CA PHE A 51 11.10 -19.30 3.49
C PHE A 51 9.80 -18.68 3.01
N ALA A 52 9.10 -18.00 3.90
CA ALA A 52 7.92 -17.22 3.56
C ALA A 52 8.27 -15.75 3.36
N PHE A 53 7.72 -15.18 2.28
CA PHE A 53 7.90 -13.77 1.93
C PHE A 53 6.57 -13.09 1.68
N ASP A 54 6.41 -11.88 2.23
CA ASP A 54 5.28 -11.02 1.90
C ASP A 54 5.53 -10.32 0.57
N ALA A 55 4.56 -10.43 -0.36
CA ALA A 55 4.74 -9.96 -1.73
C ALA A 55 4.53 -8.44 -1.91
N GLY A 56 3.85 -7.76 -0.99
CA GLY A 56 3.54 -6.33 -1.07
C GLY A 56 3.53 -5.66 0.30
N ALA A 57 2.42 -5.70 1.03
CA ALA A 57 2.36 -5.17 2.40
C ALA A 57 3.31 -5.92 3.33
N ARG A 58 4.04 -5.20 4.18
CA ARG A 58 5.03 -5.78 5.14
C ARG A 58 4.50 -5.88 6.56
N ALA A 59 3.48 -5.11 6.86
CA ALA A 59 2.74 -5.06 8.11
C ALA A 59 1.41 -4.32 7.86
N PHE A 60 0.54 -4.30 8.85
CA PHE A 60 -0.73 -3.59 8.78
C PHE A 60 -0.80 -2.48 9.81
N VAL A 61 -1.41 -1.37 9.43
CA VAL A 61 -1.87 -0.31 10.33
C VAL A 61 -3.35 -0.56 10.60
N ASN A 62 -3.75 -0.60 11.87
CA ASN A 62 -5.17 -0.79 12.22
C ASN A 62 -6.02 0.41 11.77
N SER A 63 -5.59 1.64 12.07
CA SER A 63 -6.30 2.89 11.73
C SER A 63 -7.78 2.90 12.12
N GLY A 64 -8.16 2.14 13.17
CA GLY A 64 -9.56 1.97 13.55
C GLY A 64 -10.43 1.27 12.49
N ILE A 65 -9.84 0.53 11.58
CA ILE A 65 -10.52 -0.10 10.43
C ILE A 65 -10.33 -1.61 10.41
N LEU A 66 -9.09 -2.10 10.53
CA LEU A 66 -8.81 -3.53 10.31
C LEU A 66 -9.35 -4.40 11.45
N HIS A 67 -9.08 -4.05 12.72
CA HIS A 67 -9.61 -4.82 13.85
C HIS A 67 -11.15 -4.79 13.89
N PRO A 68 -11.85 -3.64 13.71
CA PRO A 68 -13.31 -3.63 13.60
C PRO A 68 -13.84 -4.46 12.41
N MET A 69 -13.17 -4.44 11.28
CA MET A 69 -13.53 -5.28 10.12
C MET A 69 -13.40 -6.77 10.47
N MET A 70 -12.27 -7.20 11.03
CA MET A 70 -12.07 -8.59 11.44
C MET A 70 -13.15 -9.02 12.43
N LYS A 71 -13.40 -8.23 13.48
CA LYS A 71 -14.44 -8.49 14.46
C LYS A 71 -15.83 -8.62 13.80
N SER A 72 -16.18 -7.68 12.95
CA SER A 72 -17.47 -7.66 12.24
C SER A 72 -17.65 -8.85 11.29
N LEU A 73 -16.58 -9.37 10.68
CA LEU A 73 -16.62 -10.57 9.84
C LEU A 73 -16.45 -11.88 10.63
N GLY A 74 -16.30 -11.81 11.95
CA GLY A 74 -16.02 -12.99 12.80
C GLY A 74 -14.70 -13.66 12.42
N ILE A 75 -13.68 -12.87 12.10
CA ILE A 75 -12.32 -13.34 11.83
C ILE A 75 -11.56 -13.30 13.15
N ASP A 76 -11.20 -14.47 13.64
CA ASP A 76 -10.28 -14.67 14.75
C ASP A 76 -8.93 -15.05 14.17
N MET A 77 -7.93 -14.17 14.35
CA MET A 77 -6.60 -14.31 13.78
C MET A 77 -5.56 -13.83 14.79
N GLU A 78 -4.56 -14.67 15.01
CA GLU A 78 -3.42 -14.29 15.85
C GLU A 78 -2.50 -13.31 15.13
N TYR A 79 -2.02 -12.32 15.88
CA TYR A 79 -1.06 -11.34 15.37
C TYR A 79 -0.13 -10.86 16.49
N THR A 80 1.01 -10.32 16.09
CA THR A 80 1.99 -9.70 16.98
C THR A 80 2.18 -8.23 16.65
N ASN A 81 2.70 -7.46 17.61
CA ASN A 81 3.15 -6.10 17.32
C ASN A 81 4.29 -6.13 16.29
N ASN A 82 4.34 -5.10 15.45
CA ASN A 82 5.40 -4.95 14.47
C ASN A 82 6.27 -3.73 14.80
N PRO A 83 7.28 -3.90 15.68
CA PRO A 83 8.18 -2.80 16.01
C PRO A 83 8.94 -2.32 14.77
N VAL A 84 9.03 -1.01 14.61
CA VAL A 84 9.71 -0.36 13.50
C VAL A 84 10.97 0.33 14.00
N SER A 85 12.04 0.26 13.22
CA SER A 85 13.25 1.05 13.43
C SER A 85 13.52 2.00 12.28
N ILE A 86 14.17 3.13 12.57
CA ILE A 86 14.69 4.05 11.57
C ILE A 86 16.21 4.10 11.73
N GLY A 87 16.92 3.85 10.63
CA GLY A 87 18.38 3.91 10.59
C GLY A 87 18.88 4.90 9.54
N ILE A 88 19.90 5.68 9.88
CA ILE A 88 20.60 6.60 8.96
C ILE A 88 22.10 6.44 9.19
N GLY A 89 22.83 5.87 8.24
CA GLY A 89 24.22 5.46 8.45
C GLY A 89 24.32 4.51 9.64
N ASP A 90 25.15 4.88 10.62
CA ASP A 90 25.35 4.11 11.84
C ASP A 90 24.40 4.49 13.00
N HIS A 91 23.51 5.45 12.78
CA HIS A 91 22.58 5.93 13.79
C HIS A 91 21.23 5.18 13.69
N TRP A 92 20.71 4.73 14.85
CA TRP A 92 19.47 3.94 14.90
C TRP A 92 18.51 4.42 15.99
N VAL A 93 17.23 4.39 15.68
CA VAL A 93 16.14 4.60 16.64
C VAL A 93 15.12 3.48 16.50
N ARG A 94 14.77 2.84 17.62
CA ARG A 94 13.67 1.87 17.71
C ARG A 94 12.42 2.58 18.21
N LEU A 95 11.33 2.45 17.47
CA LEU A 95 10.08 3.14 17.78
C LEU A 95 9.22 2.25 18.68
N HIS A 96 9.10 2.63 19.94
CA HIS A 96 8.30 1.90 20.93
C HIS A 96 7.09 2.70 21.40
N SER A 97 7.18 4.02 21.37
CA SER A 97 6.16 4.92 21.88
C SER A 97 6.28 6.30 21.23
N ARG A 98 5.40 7.21 21.62
CA ARG A 98 5.46 8.61 21.13
C ARG A 98 6.71 9.37 21.62
N GLU A 99 7.25 8.96 22.75
CA GLU A 99 8.50 9.49 23.30
C GLU A 99 9.68 9.19 22.39
N SER A 100 9.67 8.09 21.64
CA SER A 100 10.70 7.75 20.64
C SER A 100 10.85 8.80 19.54
N LEU A 101 9.87 9.72 19.37
CA LEU A 101 10.05 10.89 18.52
C LEU A 101 11.16 11.84 19.04
N GLN A 102 11.42 11.86 20.36
CA GLN A 102 12.54 12.61 20.91
C GLN A 102 13.87 11.94 20.59
N ASP A 103 13.93 10.60 20.61
CA ASP A 103 15.12 9.84 20.22
C ASP A 103 15.44 10.08 18.74
N TYR A 104 14.38 10.09 17.89
CA TYR A 104 14.51 10.45 16.47
C TYR A 104 15.02 11.89 16.28
N ALA A 105 14.53 12.85 17.09
CA ALA A 105 15.02 14.22 17.09
C ALA A 105 16.49 14.29 17.46
N ASN A 106 16.91 13.57 18.50
CA ASN A 106 18.31 13.52 18.95
C ASN A 106 19.20 12.92 17.85
N MET A 107 18.81 11.82 17.25
CA MET A 107 19.51 11.23 16.11
C MET A 107 19.71 12.24 14.96
N LEU A 108 18.67 12.98 14.57
CA LEU A 108 18.79 14.00 13.53
C LEU A 108 19.72 15.15 13.93
N LYS A 109 19.74 15.55 15.21
CA LYS A 109 20.65 16.59 15.73
C LYS A 109 22.10 16.13 15.74
N ASP A 110 22.35 14.87 16.04
CA ASP A 110 23.69 14.28 16.01
C ASP A 110 24.23 14.23 14.58
N ILE A 111 23.37 13.91 13.61
CA ILE A 111 23.74 13.86 12.19
C ILE A 111 23.89 15.28 11.58
N PHE A 112 23.06 16.24 12.02
CA PHE A 112 23.01 17.62 11.51
C PHE A 112 23.21 18.65 12.63
N PRO A 113 24.40 18.72 13.28
CA PRO A 113 24.60 19.53 14.46
C PRO A 113 24.46 21.04 14.21
N GLU A 114 24.63 21.51 12.97
CA GLU A 114 24.44 22.92 12.60
C GLU A 114 22.95 23.29 12.43
N TYR A 115 22.02 22.29 12.40
CA TYR A 115 20.59 22.46 12.13
C TYR A 115 19.68 22.07 13.30
N VAL A 116 20.21 22.11 14.53
CA VAL A 116 19.48 21.73 15.76
C VAL A 116 18.14 22.47 15.89
N VAL A 117 18.13 23.78 15.60
CA VAL A 117 16.92 24.62 15.68
C VAL A 117 15.89 24.21 14.63
N ASP A 118 16.34 23.85 13.43
CA ASP A 118 15.47 23.42 12.34
C ASP A 118 14.88 22.03 12.64
N VAL A 119 15.69 21.12 13.20
CA VAL A 119 15.22 19.81 13.69
C VAL A 119 14.11 20.00 14.73
N ASP A 120 14.33 20.85 15.75
CA ASP A 120 13.30 21.11 16.77
C ASP A 120 12.01 21.67 16.17
N ARG A 121 12.11 22.56 15.19
CA ARG A 121 10.96 23.11 14.47
C ARG A 121 10.21 22.03 13.70
N ILE A 122 10.91 21.16 12.98
CA ILE A 122 10.33 20.04 12.23
C ILE A 122 9.65 19.04 13.17
N ILE A 123 10.30 18.64 14.25
CA ILE A 123 9.75 17.72 15.23
C ILE A 123 8.47 18.26 15.88
N ASN A 124 8.43 19.56 16.17
CA ASN A 124 7.21 20.20 16.70
C ASN A 124 6.06 20.16 15.68
N GLU A 125 6.33 20.33 14.39
CA GLU A 125 5.30 20.17 13.35
C GLU A 125 4.86 18.70 13.23
N ILE A 126 5.77 17.73 13.31
CA ILE A 126 5.42 16.30 13.34
C ILE A 126 4.47 16.01 14.51
N LYS A 127 4.80 16.43 15.74
CA LYS A 127 3.96 16.25 16.94
C LYS A 127 2.55 16.83 16.74
N LYS A 128 2.47 18.02 16.17
CA LYS A 128 1.20 18.71 15.89
C LYS A 128 0.35 17.96 14.87
N ILE A 129 0.96 17.50 13.78
CA ILE A 129 0.28 16.80 12.70
C ILE A 129 -0.17 15.39 13.14
N MET A 130 0.67 14.67 13.89
CA MET A 130 0.26 13.41 14.55
C MET A 130 -1.00 13.60 15.39
N GLY A 131 -1.07 14.69 16.18
CA GLY A 131 -2.24 15.01 16.99
C GLY A 131 -3.51 15.25 16.17
N TYR A 132 -3.43 15.67 14.91
CA TYR A 132 -4.60 15.78 14.04
C TYR A 132 -5.10 14.41 13.56
N LEU A 133 -4.20 13.46 13.34
CA LEU A 133 -4.57 12.11 12.89
C LEU A 133 -5.07 11.21 14.02
N ASP A 134 -4.66 11.45 15.26
CA ASP A 134 -5.24 10.76 16.42
C ASP A 134 -6.77 10.88 16.47
N PHE A 135 -7.31 11.97 15.97
CA PHE A 135 -8.76 12.14 15.88
C PHE A 135 -9.39 11.47 14.66
N LEU A 136 -8.62 11.24 13.59
CA LEU A 136 -9.13 10.54 12.41
C LEU A 136 -9.23 9.03 12.67
N TYR A 137 -8.23 8.47 13.36
CA TYR A 137 -8.06 7.04 13.58
C TYR A 137 -8.26 6.58 15.03
N GLY A 138 -8.55 7.51 15.94
CA GLY A 138 -8.59 7.27 17.38
C GLY A 138 -9.82 6.53 17.91
N ILE A 139 -10.73 6.10 17.04
CA ILE A 139 -11.89 5.24 17.39
C ILE A 139 -12.06 4.17 16.31
N ASP A 140 -12.71 3.08 16.70
CA ASP A 140 -13.21 2.09 15.76
C ASP A 140 -14.17 2.75 14.77
N ASN A 141 -13.92 2.54 13.47
CA ASN A 141 -14.73 3.20 12.45
C ASN A 141 -16.18 2.73 12.50
N PRO A 142 -17.15 3.65 12.70
CA PRO A 142 -18.55 3.31 12.89
C PRO A 142 -19.18 2.46 11.78
N LEU A 143 -18.61 2.45 10.57
CA LEU A 143 -19.09 1.64 9.46
C LEU A 143 -18.96 0.13 9.71
N PHE A 144 -18.11 -0.28 10.64
CA PHE A 144 -17.90 -1.68 10.99
C PHE A 144 -18.62 -2.11 12.29
N LEU A 145 -19.29 -1.18 12.96
CA LEU A 145 -20.04 -1.49 14.17
C LEU A 145 -21.36 -2.17 13.83
N GLU A 146 -21.68 -3.22 14.59
CA GLU A 146 -22.92 -4.01 14.38
C GLU A 146 -24.15 -3.31 14.95
N ASP A 147 -24.01 -2.63 16.08
CA ASP A 147 -25.10 -1.94 16.73
C ASP A 147 -24.87 -0.43 16.86
N MET A 148 -25.45 0.30 15.92
CA MET A 148 -25.52 1.76 15.97
C MET A 148 -26.65 2.27 16.90
N ARG A 149 -27.30 1.38 17.67
CA ARG A 149 -28.37 1.77 18.60
C ARG A 149 -27.89 1.96 20.02
N ASP A 150 -26.65 1.61 20.33
CA ASP A 150 -26.03 1.87 21.63
C ASP A 150 -25.96 3.38 21.90
N LYS A 151 -26.91 3.86 22.70
CA LYS A 151 -27.04 5.28 23.06
C LYS A 151 -25.83 5.79 23.84
N GLU A 152 -25.20 4.94 24.63
CA GLU A 152 -24.03 5.31 25.42
C GLU A 152 -22.83 5.55 24.51
N TYR A 153 -22.57 4.63 23.58
CA TYR A 153 -21.54 4.79 22.55
C TYR A 153 -21.79 6.03 21.69
N LEU A 154 -23.03 6.23 21.21
CA LEU A 154 -23.40 7.36 20.37
C LEU A 154 -23.16 8.70 21.06
N THR A 155 -23.53 8.82 22.35
CA THR A 155 -23.46 10.10 23.08
C THR A 155 -22.09 10.36 23.70
N LYS A 156 -21.44 9.32 24.26
CA LYS A 156 -20.19 9.47 25.01
C LYS A 156 -18.93 9.32 24.13
N THR A 157 -19.03 8.61 23.00
CA THR A 157 -17.87 8.34 22.13
C THR A 157 -18.02 8.99 20.76
N LEU A 158 -19.07 8.65 20.01
CA LEU A 158 -19.20 9.04 18.62
C LEU A 158 -19.46 10.54 18.43
N LEU A 159 -20.38 11.13 19.19
CA LEU A 159 -20.71 12.55 19.06
C LEU A 159 -19.56 13.48 19.46
N PRO A 160 -18.86 13.30 20.60
CA PRO A 160 -17.65 14.07 20.91
C PRO A 160 -16.54 13.90 19.89
N TRP A 161 -16.36 12.68 19.39
CA TRP A 161 -15.39 12.41 18.33
C TRP A 161 -15.76 13.15 17.04
N PHE A 162 -17.02 13.11 16.61
CA PHE A 162 -17.47 13.76 15.38
C PHE A 162 -17.26 15.27 15.41
N ILE A 163 -17.48 15.93 16.54
CA ILE A 163 -17.21 17.36 16.70
C ILE A 163 -15.71 17.66 16.54
N LYS A 164 -14.85 16.87 17.18
CA LYS A 164 -13.40 16.98 17.06
C LYS A 164 -12.92 16.68 15.62
N TYR A 165 -13.49 15.64 15.00
CA TYR A 165 -13.23 15.27 13.62
C TYR A 165 -13.48 16.43 12.66
N GLN A 166 -14.66 17.06 12.72
CA GLN A 166 -15.02 18.19 11.86
C GLN A 166 -14.06 19.39 11.99
N LYS A 167 -13.55 19.63 13.20
CA LYS A 167 -12.58 20.70 13.45
C LYS A 167 -11.20 20.37 12.86
N ASN A 168 -10.74 19.13 13.02
CA ASN A 168 -9.39 18.74 12.61
C ASN A 168 -9.29 18.39 11.13
N ILE A 169 -10.35 17.86 10.51
CA ILE A 169 -10.35 17.53 9.07
C ILE A 169 -10.10 18.77 8.19
N ARG A 170 -10.53 19.96 8.63
CA ARG A 170 -10.24 21.23 7.94
C ARG A 170 -8.76 21.59 8.00
N LYS A 171 -8.09 21.32 9.14
CA LYS A 171 -6.65 21.56 9.30
C LYS A 171 -5.84 20.59 8.45
N VAL A 172 -6.23 19.32 8.43
CA VAL A 172 -5.62 18.30 7.58
C VAL A 172 -5.75 18.68 6.11
N ALA A 173 -6.91 19.19 5.68
CA ALA A 173 -7.13 19.64 4.30
C ALA A 173 -6.22 20.81 3.86
N GLN A 174 -5.68 21.59 4.80
CA GLN A 174 -4.72 22.67 4.51
C GLN A 174 -3.28 22.15 4.33
N LEU A 175 -2.99 20.91 4.73
CA LEU A 175 -1.67 20.28 4.68
C LEU A 175 -1.53 19.34 3.46
N ASN A 176 -2.12 19.73 2.32
CA ASN A 176 -2.11 18.94 1.08
C ASN A 176 -0.90 19.21 0.18
N GLU A 177 -0.09 20.22 0.48
CA GLU A 177 1.13 20.47 -0.31
C GLU A 177 2.13 19.31 -0.14
N PRO A 178 3.02 19.06 -1.14
CA PRO A 178 4.05 18.04 -1.03
C PRO A 178 4.93 18.25 0.20
N VAL A 179 5.24 17.17 0.92
CA VAL A 179 6.04 17.24 2.16
C VAL A 179 7.41 17.87 1.96
N TYR A 180 8.08 17.60 0.85
CA TYR A 180 9.35 18.23 0.52
C TYR A 180 9.22 19.77 0.46
N THR A 181 8.18 20.28 -0.21
CA THR A 181 7.89 21.73 -0.32
C THR A 181 7.59 22.34 1.05
N TYR A 182 6.86 21.61 1.90
CA TYR A 182 6.57 22.06 3.26
C TYR A 182 7.83 22.15 4.13
N LEU A 183 8.66 21.09 4.12
CA LEU A 183 9.90 21.05 4.89
C LEU A 183 10.91 22.13 4.43
N ARG A 184 10.93 22.51 3.15
CA ARG A 184 11.71 23.64 2.63
C ARG A 184 11.38 24.99 3.27
N LYS A 185 10.23 25.13 3.91
CA LYS A 185 9.85 26.33 4.68
C LYS A 185 10.44 26.33 6.09
N LEU A 186 10.88 25.17 6.58
CA LEU A 186 11.38 24.97 7.94
C LEU A 186 12.91 24.89 7.99
N THR A 187 13.55 24.45 6.90
CA THR A 187 15.00 24.34 6.77
C THR A 187 15.44 24.52 5.32
N ASP A 188 16.65 24.97 5.09
CA ASP A 188 17.30 25.01 3.77
C ASP A 188 18.20 23.78 3.51
N ASN A 189 18.45 22.95 4.53
CA ASN A 189 19.24 21.73 4.41
C ASN A 189 18.48 20.63 3.68
N THR A 190 18.83 20.43 2.40
CA THR A 190 18.19 19.42 1.55
C THR A 190 18.44 17.99 2.02
N ALA A 191 19.61 17.69 2.59
CA ALA A 191 19.92 16.37 3.12
C ALA A 191 19.07 16.03 4.34
N LEU A 192 18.83 16.98 5.26
CA LEU A 192 17.90 16.79 6.38
C LEU A 192 16.47 16.53 5.88
N ILE A 193 16.03 17.26 4.85
CA ILE A 193 14.71 17.01 4.23
C ILE A 193 14.64 15.61 3.63
N ASP A 194 15.67 15.17 2.92
CA ASP A 194 15.74 13.84 2.31
C ASP A 194 15.66 12.73 3.36
N MET A 195 16.42 12.84 4.47
CA MET A 195 16.38 11.85 5.56
C MET A 195 14.97 11.68 6.14
N ILE A 196 14.16 12.73 6.12
CA ILE A 196 12.79 12.70 6.64
C ILE A 196 11.79 12.24 5.57
N SER A 197 12.02 12.56 4.29
CA SER A 197 10.96 12.49 3.29
C SER A 197 11.22 11.61 2.06
N GLN A 198 12.46 11.21 1.77
CA GLN A 198 12.80 10.50 0.52
C GLN A 198 12.24 9.08 0.40
N HIS A 199 11.75 8.49 1.49
CA HIS A 199 11.09 7.18 1.47
C HIS A 199 9.58 7.27 1.19
N PHE A 200 9.02 8.48 1.12
CA PHE A 200 7.66 8.70 0.67
C PHE A 200 7.60 8.86 -0.85
N PHE A 201 6.43 8.59 -1.42
CA PHE A 201 6.19 8.78 -2.85
C PHE A 201 6.33 10.24 -3.26
N GLU A 202 6.70 10.48 -4.51
CA GLU A 202 6.83 11.83 -5.03
C GLU A 202 5.51 12.61 -4.89
N GLY A 203 5.59 13.80 -4.34
CA GLY A 203 4.42 14.65 -4.11
C GLY A 203 3.52 14.23 -2.93
N THR A 204 3.96 13.30 -2.07
CA THR A 204 3.18 12.88 -0.89
C THR A 204 2.74 14.09 -0.06
N PRO A 205 1.42 14.21 0.26
CA PRO A 205 0.90 15.30 1.07
C PRO A 205 1.53 15.35 2.46
N THR A 206 1.82 16.56 2.94
CA THR A 206 2.46 16.82 4.23
C THR A 206 1.73 16.15 5.40
N PHE A 207 0.39 16.22 5.42
CA PHE A 207 -0.37 15.62 6.52
C PHE A 207 -0.14 14.11 6.61
N PHE A 208 -0.02 13.44 5.47
CA PHE A 208 0.20 11.99 5.42
C PHE A 208 1.63 11.64 5.81
N ALA A 209 2.62 12.29 5.19
CA ALA A 209 4.04 11.99 5.44
C ALA A 209 4.43 12.27 6.92
N LEU A 210 4.13 13.47 7.45
CA LEU A 210 4.56 13.83 8.80
C LEU A 210 3.74 13.17 9.92
N SER A 211 2.59 12.56 9.60
CA SER A 211 1.86 11.74 10.55
C SER A 211 2.35 10.30 10.64
N TYR A 212 3.15 9.86 9.67
CA TYR A 212 3.52 8.46 9.50
C TYR A 212 4.28 7.90 10.70
N PHE A 213 5.01 8.75 11.45
CA PHE A 213 5.64 8.36 12.71
C PHE A 213 4.61 7.79 13.71
N GLY A 214 3.41 8.37 13.78
CA GLY A 214 2.32 7.82 14.59
C GLY A 214 1.78 6.50 14.06
N LEU A 215 1.75 6.34 12.73
CA LEU A 215 1.28 5.10 12.11
C LEU A 215 2.25 3.94 12.35
N TYR A 216 3.57 4.18 12.41
CA TYR A 216 4.54 3.14 12.77
C TYR A 216 4.28 2.51 14.15
N LEU A 217 3.71 3.26 15.09
CA LEU A 217 3.37 2.76 16.42
C LEU A 217 2.08 1.90 16.44
N ASP A 218 1.29 1.95 15.37
CA ASP A 218 0.03 1.18 15.21
C ASP A 218 0.21 -0.07 14.31
N TYR A 219 1.47 -0.43 14.00
CA TYR A 219 1.75 -1.57 13.13
C TYR A 219 1.58 -2.90 13.86
N PHE A 220 0.89 -3.83 13.21
CA PHE A 220 0.80 -5.22 13.63
C PHE A 220 1.08 -6.18 12.48
N TYR A 221 1.43 -7.42 12.82
CA TYR A 221 1.78 -8.45 11.85
C TYR A 221 1.02 -9.75 12.14
N PRO A 222 0.24 -10.30 11.19
CA PRO A 222 -0.43 -11.58 11.34
C PRO A 222 0.59 -12.74 11.44
N LEU A 223 0.33 -13.71 12.31
CA LEU A 223 1.06 -14.97 12.26
C LEU A 223 0.72 -15.70 10.96
N GLY A 224 1.72 -16.28 10.33
CA GLY A 224 1.62 -16.87 8.98
C GLY A 224 1.86 -15.88 7.84
N GLY A 225 2.17 -14.60 8.12
CA GLY A 225 2.43 -13.56 7.11
C GLY A 225 1.21 -12.70 6.80
N THR A 226 1.42 -11.65 5.98
CA THR A 226 0.33 -10.72 5.63
C THR A 226 -0.78 -11.39 4.82
N GLY A 227 -0.47 -12.48 4.11
CA GLY A 227 -1.44 -13.29 3.37
C GLY A 227 -2.49 -13.95 4.24
N ALA A 228 -2.20 -14.21 5.53
CA ALA A 228 -3.15 -14.85 6.45
C ALA A 228 -4.48 -14.07 6.57
N LEU A 229 -4.44 -12.74 6.54
CA LEU A 229 -5.65 -11.92 6.54
C LEU A 229 -6.50 -12.16 5.29
N VAL A 230 -5.87 -12.26 4.13
CA VAL A 230 -6.55 -12.53 2.85
C VAL A 230 -7.18 -13.92 2.87
N GLU A 231 -6.46 -14.91 3.35
CA GLU A 231 -6.97 -16.29 3.49
C GLU A 231 -8.17 -16.34 4.42
N ALA A 232 -8.12 -15.63 5.56
CA ALA A 232 -9.23 -15.54 6.49
C ALA A 232 -10.47 -14.87 5.87
N ILE A 233 -10.32 -13.77 5.12
CA ILE A 233 -11.44 -13.13 4.42
C ILE A 233 -11.97 -14.03 3.31
N THR A 234 -11.10 -14.68 2.55
CA THR A 234 -11.48 -15.65 1.49
C THR A 234 -12.34 -16.77 2.06
N LYS A 235 -11.94 -17.32 3.21
CA LYS A 235 -12.72 -18.33 3.93
C LYS A 235 -14.12 -17.81 4.29
N LYS A 236 -14.24 -16.55 4.77
CA LYS A 236 -15.55 -15.95 5.08
C LYS A 236 -16.44 -15.76 3.86
N VAL A 237 -15.87 -15.47 2.69
CA VAL A 237 -16.65 -15.43 1.43
C VAL A 237 -17.23 -16.81 1.12
N VAL A 238 -16.42 -17.87 1.22
CA VAL A 238 -16.84 -19.23 0.91
C VAL A 238 -17.84 -19.77 1.96
N GLU A 239 -17.61 -19.53 3.25
CA GLU A 239 -18.52 -19.91 4.34
C GLU A 239 -19.91 -19.27 4.22
N ALA A 240 -20.02 -18.14 3.54
CA ALA A 240 -21.27 -17.43 3.27
C ALA A 240 -21.79 -17.65 1.83
N ASP A 241 -21.50 -18.82 1.23
CA ASP A 241 -21.95 -19.25 -0.10
C ASP A 241 -21.54 -18.32 -1.26
N GLY A 242 -20.47 -17.54 -1.09
CA GLY A 242 -19.87 -16.76 -2.17
C GLY A 242 -19.04 -17.63 -3.10
N GLU A 243 -19.12 -17.38 -4.40
CA GLU A 243 -18.31 -18.07 -5.39
C GLU A 243 -17.07 -17.25 -5.75
N ILE A 244 -15.89 -17.90 -5.81
CA ILE A 244 -14.62 -17.30 -6.22
C ILE A 244 -14.11 -18.02 -7.45
N LEU A 245 -13.95 -17.29 -8.55
CA LEU A 245 -13.43 -17.78 -9.81
C LEU A 245 -12.03 -17.22 -10.04
N THR A 246 -11.03 -18.05 -9.88
CA THR A 246 -9.61 -17.73 -10.09
C THR A 246 -9.13 -18.07 -11.50
N ASN A 247 -7.89 -17.72 -11.85
CA ASN A 247 -7.30 -17.91 -13.19
C ASN A 247 -8.17 -17.35 -14.32
N THR A 248 -8.99 -16.33 -14.02
CA THR A 248 -9.98 -15.82 -14.97
C THR A 248 -10.02 -14.29 -14.95
N SER A 249 -9.92 -13.68 -16.11
CA SER A 249 -10.03 -12.22 -16.29
C SER A 249 -11.39 -11.86 -16.87
N VAL A 250 -11.89 -10.67 -16.51
CA VAL A 250 -12.99 -10.03 -17.24
C VAL A 250 -12.41 -9.26 -18.42
N THR A 251 -12.82 -9.60 -19.64
CA THR A 251 -12.30 -9.04 -20.88
C THR A 251 -13.20 -7.98 -21.50
N ARG A 252 -14.50 -8.02 -21.17
CA ARG A 252 -15.49 -7.02 -21.62
C ARG A 252 -16.59 -6.85 -20.60
N ILE A 253 -17.08 -5.63 -20.44
CA ILE A 253 -18.25 -5.29 -19.65
C ILE A 253 -19.26 -4.63 -20.58
N ASP A 254 -20.49 -5.16 -20.61
CA ASP A 254 -21.67 -4.54 -21.24
C ASP A 254 -22.62 -4.03 -20.14
N PRO A 255 -22.57 -2.74 -19.79
CA PRO A 255 -23.41 -2.19 -18.73
C PRO A 255 -24.90 -2.10 -19.13
N GLN A 256 -25.22 -2.08 -20.42
CA GLN A 256 -26.62 -2.04 -20.90
C GLN A 256 -27.27 -3.42 -20.82
N GLY A 257 -26.52 -4.45 -21.20
CA GLY A 257 -26.95 -5.85 -21.08
C GLY A 257 -26.78 -6.46 -19.68
N HIS A 258 -26.15 -5.70 -18.74
CA HIS A 258 -25.76 -6.20 -17.41
C HIS A 258 -24.99 -7.52 -17.50
N GLU A 259 -23.99 -7.57 -18.38
CA GLU A 259 -23.23 -8.78 -18.71
C GLU A 259 -21.71 -8.49 -18.67
N ILE A 260 -20.96 -9.46 -18.15
CA ILE A 260 -19.50 -9.51 -18.32
C ILE A 260 -19.12 -10.67 -19.23
N VAL A 261 -18.00 -10.53 -19.94
CA VAL A 261 -17.37 -11.60 -20.70
C VAL A 261 -16.06 -11.98 -20.02
N LEU A 262 -15.90 -13.25 -19.73
CA LEU A 262 -14.70 -13.83 -19.13
C LEU A 262 -13.65 -14.18 -20.19
N SER A 263 -12.39 -14.39 -19.76
CA SER A 263 -11.27 -14.74 -20.67
C SER A 263 -11.45 -16.07 -21.40
N ASN A 264 -12.29 -16.96 -20.88
CA ASN A 264 -12.67 -18.22 -21.54
C ASN A 264 -13.87 -18.06 -22.53
N GLY A 265 -14.35 -16.83 -22.75
CA GLY A 265 -15.48 -16.51 -23.61
C GLY A 265 -16.86 -16.66 -22.96
N GLN A 266 -16.93 -17.17 -21.74
CA GLN A 266 -18.19 -17.33 -21.03
C GLN A 266 -18.79 -15.95 -20.66
N LYS A 267 -20.11 -15.86 -20.74
CA LYS A 267 -20.89 -14.67 -20.39
C LYS A 267 -21.59 -14.90 -19.06
N VAL A 268 -21.54 -13.91 -18.17
CA VAL A 268 -22.19 -13.95 -16.87
C VAL A 268 -22.96 -12.65 -16.65
N ARG A 269 -24.20 -12.76 -16.22
CA ARG A 269 -25.08 -11.62 -15.96
C ARG A 269 -25.02 -11.18 -14.50
N TYR A 270 -25.25 -9.90 -14.27
CA TYR A 270 -25.27 -9.31 -12.92
C TYR A 270 -26.42 -8.29 -12.76
N LYS A 271 -26.86 -8.09 -11.50
CA LYS A 271 -27.69 -6.92 -11.17
C LYS A 271 -26.82 -5.70 -10.81
N LYS A 272 -25.70 -5.93 -10.10
CA LYS A 272 -24.72 -4.90 -9.74
C LYS A 272 -23.30 -5.43 -9.97
N LEU A 273 -22.41 -4.54 -10.40
CA LEU A 273 -21.00 -4.84 -10.61
C LEU A 273 -20.13 -3.97 -9.70
N VAL A 274 -19.10 -4.55 -9.09
CA VAL A 274 -18.09 -3.82 -8.31
C VAL A 274 -16.73 -4.05 -8.96
N TRP A 275 -16.07 -2.96 -9.36
CA TRP A 275 -14.72 -3.00 -9.88
C TRP A 275 -13.72 -2.75 -8.76
N ALA A 276 -12.90 -3.74 -8.44
CA ALA A 276 -11.89 -3.74 -7.38
C ALA A 276 -10.47 -3.93 -7.93
N ALA A 277 -10.24 -3.56 -9.19
CA ALA A 277 -8.96 -3.65 -9.88
C ALA A 277 -8.50 -2.27 -10.37
N ASP A 278 -7.47 -2.23 -11.22
CA ASP A 278 -6.96 -0.98 -11.82
C ASP A 278 -8.08 -0.21 -12.53
N GLN A 279 -8.22 1.09 -12.20
CA GLN A 279 -9.31 1.92 -12.72
C GLN A 279 -9.15 2.20 -14.22
N SER A 280 -7.93 2.30 -14.74
CA SER A 280 -7.72 2.52 -16.17
C SER A 280 -8.15 1.30 -17.00
N SER A 281 -7.97 0.11 -16.46
CA SER A 281 -8.42 -1.14 -17.07
C SER A 281 -9.93 -1.22 -17.20
N LEU A 282 -10.69 -0.73 -16.20
CA LEU A 282 -12.16 -0.66 -16.29
C LEU A 282 -12.62 0.06 -17.57
N TYR A 283 -12.11 1.28 -17.77
CA TYR A 283 -12.57 2.11 -18.89
C TYR A 283 -12.09 1.62 -20.26
N LYS A 284 -11.09 0.74 -20.32
CA LYS A 284 -10.66 0.09 -21.57
C LYS A 284 -11.61 -1.00 -22.03
N ILE A 285 -12.20 -1.75 -21.08
CA ILE A 285 -13.02 -2.94 -21.40
C ILE A 285 -14.53 -2.70 -21.35
N VAL A 286 -14.96 -1.52 -20.86
CA VAL A 286 -16.38 -1.14 -20.91
C VAL A 286 -16.77 -0.76 -22.33
N SER A 287 -17.85 -1.40 -22.83
CA SER A 287 -18.37 -1.22 -24.17
C SER A 287 -19.77 -0.57 -24.16
N GLY A 288 -20.20 -0.06 -25.31
CA GLY A 288 -21.59 0.38 -25.54
C GLY A 288 -22.02 1.71 -24.87
N LEU A 289 -21.11 2.41 -24.17
CA LEU A 289 -21.42 3.67 -23.50
C LEU A 289 -20.88 4.88 -24.27
N ASN A 290 -21.78 5.73 -24.72
CA ASN A 290 -21.45 7.00 -25.35
C ASN A 290 -21.73 8.22 -24.44
N ASP A 291 -21.68 8.00 -23.11
CA ASP A 291 -21.88 9.03 -22.10
C ASP A 291 -20.66 9.95 -21.97
N SER A 292 -20.90 11.26 -21.87
CA SER A 292 -19.83 12.27 -21.79
C SER A 292 -18.98 12.13 -20.53
N LYS A 293 -19.58 11.74 -19.38
CA LYS A 293 -18.86 11.57 -18.12
C LYS A 293 -17.96 10.31 -18.17
N VAL A 294 -18.42 9.24 -18.83
CA VAL A 294 -17.61 8.04 -19.05
C VAL A 294 -16.41 8.36 -19.93
N ARG A 295 -16.61 9.09 -21.04
CA ARG A 295 -15.51 9.54 -21.91
C ARG A 295 -14.52 10.44 -21.17
N GLN A 296 -15.01 11.37 -20.36
CA GLN A 296 -14.16 12.24 -19.56
C GLN A 296 -13.32 11.46 -18.55
N GLN A 297 -13.93 10.48 -17.86
CA GLN A 297 -13.20 9.67 -16.88
C GLN A 297 -12.18 8.74 -17.55
N ARG A 298 -12.52 8.16 -18.72
CA ARG A 298 -11.57 7.39 -19.54
C ARG A 298 -10.36 8.24 -19.91
N ALA A 299 -10.58 9.42 -20.51
CA ALA A 299 -9.49 10.31 -20.89
C ALA A 299 -8.63 10.72 -19.68
N LEU A 300 -9.25 10.98 -18.52
CA LEU A 300 -8.54 11.33 -17.30
C LEU A 300 -7.66 10.17 -16.81
N THR A 301 -8.19 8.94 -16.76
CA THR A 301 -7.42 7.77 -16.30
C THR A 301 -6.32 7.36 -17.30
N GLU A 302 -6.51 7.58 -18.59
CA GLU A 302 -5.49 7.37 -19.61
C GLU A 302 -4.33 8.36 -19.49
N ALA A 303 -4.64 9.64 -19.28
CA ALA A 303 -3.65 10.73 -19.17
C ALA A 303 -2.90 10.74 -17.82
N SER A 304 -3.41 10.07 -16.79
CA SER A 304 -2.82 10.06 -15.45
C SER A 304 -1.82 8.94 -15.27
N THR A 305 -0.83 9.15 -14.41
CA THR A 305 0.19 8.18 -14.02
C THR A 305 -0.18 7.45 -12.73
N GLY A 306 0.25 6.19 -12.61
CA GLY A 306 0.23 5.44 -11.36
C GLY A 306 1.18 6.05 -10.33
N SER A 307 1.00 5.72 -9.05
CA SER A 307 1.97 6.07 -8.00
C SER A 307 3.33 5.43 -8.25
N ASP A 308 4.30 5.85 -7.46
CA ASP A 308 5.61 5.22 -7.45
C ASP A 308 5.49 3.69 -7.27
N SER A 309 6.47 3.01 -7.81
CA SER A 309 6.65 1.57 -7.70
C SER A 309 7.88 1.25 -6.86
N ILE A 310 8.15 -0.04 -6.67
CA ILE A 310 9.28 -0.52 -5.87
C ILE A 310 10.10 -1.56 -6.63
N TYR A 311 11.38 -1.62 -6.30
CA TYR A 311 12.25 -2.75 -6.53
C TYR A 311 12.40 -3.50 -5.20
N THR A 312 12.17 -4.79 -5.20
CA THR A 312 12.25 -5.64 -4.01
C THR A 312 13.22 -6.79 -4.24
N LEU A 313 14.21 -6.91 -3.37
CA LEU A 313 15.11 -8.05 -3.27
C LEU A 313 14.62 -8.96 -2.14
N PHE A 314 14.48 -10.26 -2.43
CA PHE A 314 14.17 -11.32 -1.48
C PHE A 314 15.43 -12.15 -1.25
N LEU A 315 15.77 -12.39 0.01
CA LEU A 315 16.97 -13.10 0.43
C LEU A 315 16.61 -14.19 1.44
N GLY A 316 17.09 -15.41 1.23
CA GLY A 316 17.26 -16.39 2.27
C GLY A 316 18.71 -16.33 2.77
N VAL A 317 18.91 -16.15 4.07
CA VAL A 317 20.26 -15.96 4.63
C VAL A 317 20.54 -16.94 5.78
N ASP A 318 21.77 -17.48 5.81
CA ASP A 318 22.33 -18.28 6.90
C ASP A 318 22.79 -17.35 8.03
N LEU A 319 21.82 -16.67 8.64
CA LEU A 319 22.01 -15.77 9.77
C LEU A 319 20.88 -15.98 10.78
N GLU A 320 21.27 -16.13 12.04
CA GLU A 320 20.37 -16.30 13.17
C GLU A 320 19.45 -15.08 13.35
N LYS A 321 18.21 -15.32 13.75
CA LYS A 321 17.19 -14.29 13.98
C LYS A 321 17.64 -13.25 15.00
N ASP A 322 18.25 -13.69 16.11
CA ASP A 322 18.72 -12.78 17.17
C ASP A 322 19.83 -11.87 16.66
N TYR A 323 20.76 -12.39 15.85
CA TYR A 323 21.82 -11.61 15.24
C TYR A 323 21.26 -10.47 14.36
N ILE A 324 20.21 -10.75 13.58
CA ILE A 324 19.56 -9.73 12.73
C ILE A 324 18.73 -8.78 13.59
N ASN A 325 17.97 -9.29 14.57
CA ASN A 325 17.12 -8.47 15.43
C ASN A 325 17.88 -7.47 16.29
N GLU A 326 19.11 -7.82 16.72
CA GLU A 326 19.99 -6.89 17.44
C GLU A 326 20.40 -5.69 16.57
N ARG A 327 20.54 -5.87 15.25
CA ARG A 327 21.02 -4.87 14.29
C ARG A 327 19.92 -4.09 13.62
N ILE A 328 18.82 -4.75 13.23
CA ILE A 328 17.85 -4.15 12.33
C ILE A 328 16.50 -4.34 13.02
N SER A 329 15.79 -4.59 13.69
CA SER A 329 14.38 -4.87 14.01
C SER A 329 13.67 -5.71 12.95
N PRO A 330 12.54 -6.32 13.26
CA PRO A 330 11.72 -7.06 12.29
C PRO A 330 11.28 -6.23 11.08
N HIS A 331 11.18 -4.91 11.25
CA HIS A 331 10.81 -3.96 10.20
C HIS A 331 11.62 -2.66 10.38
N ALA A 332 12.33 -2.24 9.35
CA ALA A 332 13.17 -1.06 9.42
C ALA A 332 13.09 -0.20 8.14
N PHE A 333 13.24 1.11 8.31
CA PHE A 333 13.54 2.04 7.23
C PHE A 333 14.99 2.48 7.39
N TYR A 334 15.82 2.16 6.42
CA TYR A 334 17.26 2.36 6.49
C TYR A 334 17.81 3.20 5.34
N THR A 335 18.52 4.27 5.63
CA THR A 335 19.23 5.11 4.66
C THR A 335 20.73 4.96 4.87
N PRO A 336 21.51 4.45 3.87
CA PRO A 336 22.93 4.10 4.06
C PRO A 336 23.85 5.30 4.35
N ASN A 337 23.50 6.49 3.87
CA ASN A 337 24.32 7.68 4.06
C ASN A 337 23.47 8.94 4.27
N THR A 338 24.10 10.02 4.73
CA THR A 338 23.44 11.28 5.10
C THR A 338 23.33 12.31 3.97
N GLN A 339 23.77 11.99 2.74
CA GLN A 339 23.76 12.96 1.63
C GLN A 339 22.37 13.16 1.02
N GLY A 340 21.56 12.08 0.99
CA GLY A 340 20.22 12.08 0.42
C GLY A 340 20.17 12.09 -1.12
N LEU A 341 18.96 11.89 -1.65
CA LEU A 341 18.70 11.77 -3.09
C LEU A 341 18.69 13.12 -3.82
N SER A 342 18.43 14.23 -3.13
CA SER A 342 18.44 15.56 -3.74
C SER A 342 19.81 15.97 -4.30
N LYS A 343 20.90 15.29 -3.89
CA LYS A 343 22.25 15.47 -4.45
C LYS A 343 22.48 14.68 -5.74
N LEU A 344 21.57 13.76 -6.06
CA LEU A 344 21.63 12.95 -7.28
C LEU A 344 20.78 13.64 -8.37
N GLY A 345 21.36 13.94 -9.51
CA GLY A 345 20.60 14.48 -10.64
C GLY A 345 19.53 13.50 -11.12
N ARG A 346 18.66 13.97 -12.00
CA ARG A 346 17.58 13.14 -12.55
C ARG A 346 18.15 12.03 -13.46
N TRP A 347 17.56 10.82 -13.37
CA TRP A 347 17.97 9.65 -14.15
C TRP A 347 17.86 9.86 -15.66
N GLU A 348 16.90 10.68 -16.14
CA GLU A 348 16.74 10.98 -17.55
C GLU A 348 17.94 11.75 -18.14
N THR A 349 18.72 12.41 -17.28
CA THR A 349 19.97 13.07 -17.72
C THR A 349 21.07 12.03 -17.96
N ALA A 350 21.23 11.06 -17.06
CA ALA A 350 22.16 9.93 -17.24
C ALA A 350 21.75 9.07 -18.45
N ALA A 351 20.46 8.85 -18.63
CA ALA A 351 19.91 8.07 -19.73
C ALA A 351 20.23 8.65 -21.12
N LYS A 352 20.43 9.97 -21.25
CA LYS A 352 20.87 10.61 -22.51
C LYS A 352 22.29 10.25 -22.89
N GLN A 353 23.13 9.83 -21.94
CA GLN A 353 24.53 9.46 -22.13
C GLN A 353 24.69 7.95 -22.42
N GLY A 354 23.62 7.17 -22.34
CA GLY A 354 23.61 5.74 -22.59
C GLY A 354 23.25 4.90 -21.36
N ASN A 355 23.04 3.60 -21.57
CA ASN A 355 22.59 2.70 -20.50
C ASN A 355 23.69 2.42 -19.47
N ASP A 356 24.96 2.46 -19.83
CA ASP A 356 26.08 2.29 -18.89
C ASP A 356 26.10 3.43 -17.85
N HIS A 357 26.00 4.69 -18.30
CA HIS A 357 25.88 5.85 -17.40
C HIS A 357 24.60 5.80 -16.57
N LEU A 358 23.54 5.21 -17.13
CA LEU A 358 22.30 5.00 -16.38
C LEU A 358 22.47 3.95 -15.28
N LEU A 359 23.23 2.87 -15.51
CA LEU A 359 23.59 1.88 -14.48
C LEU A 359 24.46 2.50 -13.38
N GLU A 360 25.42 3.36 -13.72
CA GLU A 360 26.23 4.11 -12.75
C GLU A 360 25.32 5.02 -11.89
N TRP A 361 24.35 5.68 -12.52
CA TRP A 361 23.35 6.47 -11.80
C TRP A 361 22.50 5.59 -10.85
N VAL A 362 22.04 4.42 -11.31
CA VAL A 362 21.31 3.45 -10.49
C VAL A 362 22.16 2.99 -9.31
N GLY A 363 23.45 2.71 -9.51
CA GLY A 363 24.38 2.38 -8.43
C GLY A 363 24.46 3.50 -7.38
N SER A 364 24.57 4.75 -7.82
CA SER A 364 24.58 5.93 -6.95
C SER A 364 23.25 6.16 -6.23
N TYR A 365 22.14 5.84 -6.88
CA TYR A 365 20.80 5.88 -6.30
C TYR A 365 20.67 4.85 -5.17
N LEU A 366 21.09 3.60 -5.39
CA LEU A 366 21.05 2.52 -4.41
C LEU A 366 21.97 2.78 -3.19
N GLU A 367 23.04 3.56 -3.34
CA GLU A 367 23.89 4.01 -2.22
C GLU A 367 23.22 5.09 -1.33
N LYS A 368 22.17 5.77 -1.83
CA LYS A 368 21.59 6.95 -1.18
C LYS A 368 20.12 6.80 -0.81
N THR A 369 19.42 5.86 -1.44
CA THR A 369 17.98 5.65 -1.21
C THR A 369 17.70 5.11 0.18
N THR A 370 16.47 5.24 0.63
CA THR A 370 15.99 4.57 1.84
C THR A 370 15.45 3.20 1.47
N TYR A 371 15.89 2.18 2.19
CA TYR A 371 15.39 0.81 2.10
C TYR A 371 14.34 0.55 3.17
N GLU A 372 13.23 -0.09 2.78
CA GLU A 372 12.32 -0.77 3.68
C GLU A 372 12.80 -2.23 3.81
N ILE A 373 13.25 -2.61 5.00
CA ILE A 373 13.73 -3.95 5.31
C ILE A 373 12.70 -4.64 6.21
N SER A 374 12.25 -5.84 5.82
CA SER A 374 11.29 -6.63 6.58
C SER A 374 11.77 -8.07 6.68
N CYS A 375 11.76 -8.61 7.90
CA CYS A 375 12.16 -9.97 8.20
C CYS A 375 10.98 -10.73 8.81
N PRO A 376 10.13 -11.41 8.02
CA PRO A 376 8.95 -12.11 8.51
C PRO A 376 9.23 -13.08 9.65
N SER A 377 10.31 -13.85 9.55
CA SER A 377 10.68 -14.87 10.54
C SER A 377 11.09 -14.33 11.92
N LEU A 378 11.38 -13.03 12.05
CA LEU A 378 11.60 -12.37 13.35
C LEU A 378 10.28 -12.11 14.09
N ARG A 379 9.15 -12.19 13.42
CA ARG A 379 7.80 -12.01 14.00
C ARG A 379 7.07 -13.32 14.17
N ASP A 380 7.34 -14.28 13.28
CA ASP A 380 6.81 -15.63 13.33
C ASP A 380 7.91 -16.62 12.92
N ALA A 381 8.41 -17.35 13.89
CA ALA A 381 9.55 -18.27 13.69
C ALA A 381 9.28 -19.37 12.65
N SER A 382 8.02 -19.69 12.38
CA SER A 382 7.63 -20.71 11.40
C SER A 382 7.87 -20.30 9.94
N LEU A 383 8.16 -19.00 9.70
CA LEU A 383 8.29 -18.43 8.36
C LEU A 383 9.69 -18.56 7.74
N ALA A 384 10.62 -19.25 8.40
CA ALA A 384 11.92 -19.65 7.85
C ALA A 384 12.43 -20.92 8.53
N PRO A 385 13.34 -21.67 7.89
CA PRO A 385 14.03 -22.78 8.51
C PRO A 385 14.80 -22.34 9.78
N GLU A 386 14.98 -23.26 10.72
CA GLU A 386 15.77 -23.04 11.94
C GLU A 386 17.20 -22.59 11.59
N GLY A 387 17.74 -21.61 12.32
CA GLY A 387 19.07 -21.05 12.07
C GLY A 387 19.14 -20.03 10.92
N ASN A 388 18.05 -19.84 10.17
CA ASN A 388 18.03 -19.00 8.98
C ASN A 388 17.01 -17.86 9.11
N THR A 389 17.19 -16.83 8.29
CA THR A 389 16.28 -15.69 8.22
C THR A 389 15.89 -15.34 6.77
N GLY A 390 14.60 -15.11 6.53
CA GLY A 390 14.10 -14.51 5.31
C GLY A 390 14.12 -12.99 5.40
N MET A 391 14.73 -12.31 4.44
CA MET A 391 14.80 -10.85 4.37
C MET A 391 14.14 -10.33 3.10
N ILE A 392 13.40 -9.26 3.23
CA ILE A 392 12.75 -8.54 2.12
C ILE A 392 13.29 -7.11 2.16
N VAL A 393 13.97 -6.69 1.10
CA VAL A 393 14.60 -5.37 1.00
C VAL A 393 14.01 -4.63 -0.17
N SER A 394 13.30 -3.55 0.09
CA SER A 394 12.60 -2.78 -0.94
C SER A 394 13.10 -1.33 -0.99
N SER A 395 13.16 -0.75 -2.18
CA SER A 395 13.33 0.69 -2.36
C SER A 395 12.37 1.20 -3.44
N LEU A 396 12.02 2.47 -3.41
CA LEU A 396 11.30 3.10 -4.51
C LEU A 396 12.10 2.92 -5.80
N MET A 397 11.40 2.70 -6.91
CA MET A 397 12.04 2.54 -8.22
C MET A 397 11.10 3.02 -9.33
N ASP A 398 11.62 3.92 -10.17
CA ASP A 398 10.86 4.47 -11.29
C ASP A 398 10.53 3.39 -12.33
N TYR A 399 9.25 3.30 -12.70
CA TYR A 399 8.78 2.34 -13.71
C TYR A 399 9.42 2.58 -15.08
N SER A 400 9.54 3.84 -15.49
CA SER A 400 10.04 4.19 -16.84
C SER A 400 11.53 3.91 -16.98
N LEU A 401 12.28 4.07 -15.88
CA LEU A 401 13.69 3.68 -15.81
C LEU A 401 13.85 2.16 -16.05
N VAL A 402 13.09 1.35 -15.30
CA VAL A 402 13.16 -0.12 -15.47
C VAL A 402 12.65 -0.56 -16.84
N ARG A 403 11.58 0.09 -17.34
CA ARG A 403 11.04 -0.18 -18.67
C ARG A 403 12.06 0.08 -19.78
N ARG A 404 12.87 1.12 -19.64
CA ARG A 404 13.94 1.44 -20.59
C ARG A 404 14.95 0.30 -20.73
N PHE A 405 15.40 -0.29 -19.62
CA PHE A 405 16.29 -1.47 -19.66
C PHE A 405 15.60 -2.68 -20.30
N SER A 406 14.33 -2.89 -20.00
CA SER A 406 13.54 -3.96 -20.61
C SER A 406 13.41 -3.77 -22.12
N ASP A 407 13.09 -2.56 -22.59
CA ASP A 407 12.93 -2.25 -24.01
C ASP A 407 14.27 -2.34 -24.78
N ALA A 408 15.40 -2.16 -24.07
CA ALA A 408 16.75 -2.35 -24.60
C ALA A 408 17.23 -3.81 -24.57
N GLY A 409 16.45 -4.76 -24.03
CA GLY A 409 16.85 -6.16 -23.86
C GLY A 409 17.88 -6.40 -22.74
N GLN A 410 18.07 -5.43 -21.85
CA GLN A 410 19.06 -5.45 -20.75
C GLN A 410 18.41 -5.64 -19.37
N TYR A 411 17.21 -6.18 -19.32
CA TYR A 411 16.45 -6.30 -18.07
C TYR A 411 17.11 -7.24 -17.06
N ASP A 412 17.61 -8.38 -17.51
CA ASP A 412 18.26 -9.37 -16.61
C ASP A 412 19.59 -8.82 -16.06
N GLU A 413 20.36 -8.12 -16.87
CA GLU A 413 21.61 -7.44 -16.47
C GLU A 413 21.30 -6.37 -15.39
N PHE A 414 20.28 -5.55 -15.64
CA PHE A 414 19.81 -4.55 -14.67
C PHE A 414 19.39 -5.20 -13.33
N GLN A 415 18.64 -6.32 -13.36
CA GLN A 415 18.24 -7.01 -12.13
C GLN A 415 19.44 -7.59 -11.39
N GLN A 416 20.38 -8.21 -12.09
CA GLN A 416 21.59 -8.74 -11.47
C GLN A 416 22.42 -7.62 -10.82
N PHE A 417 22.60 -6.51 -11.52
CA PHE A 417 23.29 -5.33 -11.00
C PHE A 417 22.61 -4.80 -9.73
N CYS A 418 21.30 -4.60 -9.75
CA CYS A 418 20.56 -4.10 -8.59
C CYS A 418 20.64 -5.07 -7.39
N ASN A 419 20.47 -6.38 -7.61
CA ASN A 419 20.56 -7.40 -6.57
C ASN A 419 21.94 -7.37 -5.89
N GLN A 420 23.00 -7.42 -6.70
CA GLN A 420 24.37 -7.39 -6.19
C GLN A 420 24.66 -6.09 -5.45
N LYS A 421 24.26 -4.96 -6.02
CA LYS A 421 24.50 -3.64 -5.41
C LYS A 421 23.78 -3.47 -4.07
N ILE A 422 22.54 -3.94 -3.94
CA ILE A 422 21.81 -3.91 -2.68
C ILE A 422 22.50 -4.77 -1.62
N ILE A 423 22.95 -5.99 -1.98
CA ILE A 423 23.69 -6.87 -1.07
C ILE A 423 24.97 -6.17 -0.60
N GLU A 424 25.76 -5.58 -1.50
CA GLU A 424 27.00 -4.85 -1.18
C GLU A 424 26.76 -3.67 -0.22
N VAL A 425 25.68 -2.91 -0.44
CA VAL A 425 25.31 -1.78 0.44
C VAL A 425 24.96 -2.30 1.83
N LEU A 426 24.15 -3.34 1.93
CA LEU A 426 23.77 -3.92 3.22
C LEU A 426 24.94 -4.61 3.93
N GLU A 427 25.82 -5.29 3.19
CA GLU A 427 27.03 -5.91 3.73
C GLU A 427 27.97 -4.89 4.35
N ARG A 428 28.18 -3.78 3.64
CA ARG A 428 29.08 -2.69 4.08
C ARG A 428 28.58 -2.01 5.36
N HIS A 429 27.27 -1.83 5.49
CA HIS A 429 26.71 -0.94 6.50
C HIS A 429 25.98 -1.68 7.64
N LEU A 430 25.39 -2.86 7.41
CA LEU A 430 24.49 -3.51 8.36
C LEU A 430 24.89 -4.93 8.75
N LEU A 431 25.16 -5.76 7.76
CA LEU A 431 25.31 -7.21 7.94
C LEU A 431 26.63 -7.69 7.32
N PRO A 432 27.75 -7.56 8.02
CA PRO A 432 29.04 -8.07 7.54
C PRO A 432 28.94 -9.53 7.05
N ASP A 433 29.63 -9.84 5.97
CA ASP A 433 29.61 -11.14 5.29
C ASP A 433 28.25 -11.55 4.68
N LEU A 434 27.28 -10.61 4.49
CA LEU A 434 25.96 -10.92 3.96
C LEU A 434 26.02 -11.69 2.62
N ASN A 435 26.91 -11.29 1.73
CA ASN A 435 27.08 -11.95 0.43
C ASN A 435 27.44 -13.44 0.58
N LYS A 436 28.36 -13.78 1.50
CA LYS A 436 28.75 -15.17 1.78
C LYS A 436 27.66 -15.95 2.48
N LYS A 437 26.81 -15.28 3.27
CA LYS A 437 25.72 -15.85 4.05
C LYS A 437 24.40 -15.92 3.29
N THR A 438 24.33 -15.37 2.07
CA THR A 438 23.16 -15.46 1.21
C THR A 438 23.06 -16.86 0.60
N LEU A 439 21.99 -17.57 0.95
CA LEU A 439 21.66 -18.90 0.42
C LEU A 439 21.09 -18.80 -1.00
N PHE A 440 20.20 -17.85 -1.20
CA PHE A 440 19.62 -17.52 -2.50
C PHE A 440 19.12 -16.07 -2.50
N SER A 441 18.97 -15.51 -3.69
CA SER A 441 18.33 -14.22 -3.89
C SER A 441 17.54 -14.18 -5.20
N PHE A 442 16.43 -13.45 -5.18
CA PHE A 442 15.66 -13.12 -6.38
C PHE A 442 14.94 -11.78 -6.17
N SER A 443 14.45 -11.18 -7.25
CA SER A 443 13.86 -9.85 -7.15
C SER A 443 12.54 -9.68 -7.91
N ALA A 444 11.78 -8.70 -7.48
CA ALA A 444 10.60 -8.17 -8.17
C ALA A 444 10.82 -6.68 -8.47
N SER A 445 10.52 -6.29 -9.70
CA SER A 445 10.62 -4.92 -10.18
C SER A 445 9.23 -4.31 -10.43
N PRO A 446 9.14 -3.01 -10.74
CA PRO A 446 7.90 -2.39 -11.22
C PRO A 446 7.19 -3.17 -12.33
N LEU A 447 7.93 -3.76 -13.27
CA LEU A 447 7.37 -4.59 -14.34
C LEU A 447 6.79 -5.91 -13.82
N THR A 448 7.40 -6.50 -12.79
CA THR A 448 6.87 -7.70 -12.13
C THR A 448 5.53 -7.39 -11.45
N ILE A 449 5.44 -6.24 -10.76
CA ILE A 449 4.21 -5.80 -10.10
C ILE A 449 3.10 -5.55 -11.12
N GLU A 450 3.39 -4.81 -12.20
CA GLU A 450 2.42 -4.56 -13.28
C GLU A 450 1.88 -5.88 -13.87
N ARG A 451 2.76 -6.81 -14.22
CA ARG A 451 2.38 -8.11 -14.78
C ARG A 451 1.49 -8.91 -13.82
N ARG A 452 1.85 -8.99 -12.54
CA ARG A 452 1.11 -9.76 -11.54
C ARG A 452 -0.22 -9.14 -11.16
N THR A 453 -0.23 -7.85 -10.87
CA THR A 453 -1.41 -7.18 -10.32
C THR A 453 -2.29 -6.54 -11.41
N GLY A 454 -1.71 -6.19 -12.56
CA GLY A 454 -2.35 -5.37 -13.59
C GLY A 454 -2.43 -3.89 -13.21
N SER A 455 -1.76 -3.47 -12.13
CA SER A 455 -1.66 -2.07 -11.74
C SER A 455 -0.90 -1.28 -12.79
N LYS A 456 -1.46 -0.16 -13.23
CA LYS A 456 -0.83 0.75 -14.19
C LYS A 456 0.56 1.15 -13.70
N GLN A 457 1.59 0.91 -14.53
CA GLN A 457 2.99 1.24 -14.23
C GLN A 457 3.54 0.60 -12.94
N GLY A 458 3.01 -0.56 -12.57
CA GLY A 458 3.43 -1.23 -11.34
C GLY A 458 3.12 -0.45 -10.05
N ALA A 459 2.19 0.47 -10.11
CA ALA A 459 1.82 1.33 -8.97
C ALA A 459 1.38 0.51 -7.76
N ILE A 460 1.90 0.87 -6.57
CA ILE A 460 1.62 0.13 -5.33
C ILE A 460 0.53 0.78 -4.46
N THR A 461 0.16 2.05 -4.72
CA THR A 461 -0.87 2.78 -3.95
C THR A 461 -1.87 3.56 -4.81
N GLY A 462 -2.13 3.15 -6.05
CA GLY A 462 -3.08 3.80 -6.95
C GLY A 462 -2.44 4.95 -7.74
N TRP A 463 -3.04 6.14 -7.73
CA TRP A 463 -2.63 7.28 -8.55
C TRP A 463 -1.49 8.08 -7.95
N ALA A 464 -0.54 8.55 -8.78
CA ALA A 464 0.53 9.44 -8.37
C ALA A 464 -0.02 10.77 -7.82
N PHE A 465 0.59 11.28 -6.75
CA PHE A 465 0.25 12.59 -6.19
C PHE A 465 0.62 13.74 -7.12
N THR A 466 1.54 13.52 -8.04
CA THR A 466 2.00 14.49 -9.03
C THR A 466 1.04 14.68 -10.20
N ASN A 467 -0.06 13.91 -10.29
CA ASN A 467 -1.06 14.11 -11.33
C ASN A 467 -1.70 15.51 -11.23
N PRO A 468 -1.75 16.32 -12.31
CA PRO A 468 -2.35 17.66 -12.27
C PRO A 468 -3.83 17.64 -11.87
N LYS A 469 -4.52 16.55 -12.20
CA LYS A 469 -5.89 16.27 -11.77
C LYS A 469 -5.97 14.83 -11.28
N MET A 470 -6.29 14.68 -10.01
CA MET A 470 -6.42 13.35 -9.38
C MET A 470 -7.65 12.62 -9.93
N PRO A 471 -7.50 11.40 -10.49
CA PRO A 471 -8.64 10.61 -10.97
C PRO A 471 -9.52 10.06 -9.85
N SER A 472 -8.96 9.89 -8.65
CA SER A 472 -9.65 9.41 -7.44
C SER A 472 -10.12 10.55 -6.56
N VAL A 473 -10.98 10.23 -5.59
CA VAL A 473 -11.31 11.15 -4.49
C VAL A 473 -10.08 11.30 -3.58
N ASN A 474 -9.77 12.52 -3.15
CA ASN A 474 -8.62 12.85 -2.29
C ASN A 474 -9.00 13.70 -1.06
N GLN A 475 -10.28 13.73 -0.70
CA GLN A 475 -10.79 14.43 0.48
C GLN A 475 -11.51 13.44 1.39
N PHE A 476 -11.07 13.29 2.63
CA PHE A 476 -11.67 12.37 3.59
C PHE A 476 -13.17 12.60 3.80
N SER A 477 -13.63 13.86 3.81
CA SER A 477 -15.05 14.20 3.90
C SER A 477 -15.91 13.68 2.74
N LYS A 478 -15.28 13.28 1.65
CA LYS A 478 -15.92 12.75 0.44
C LYS A 478 -15.63 11.26 0.19
N VAL A 479 -15.08 10.53 1.16
CA VAL A 479 -14.69 9.12 0.99
C VAL A 479 -15.86 8.26 0.49
N THR A 480 -17.09 8.53 0.91
CA THR A 480 -18.29 7.81 0.42
C THR A 480 -18.59 8.04 -1.06
N GLN A 481 -17.97 9.03 -1.70
CA GLN A 481 -18.10 9.26 -3.13
C GLN A 481 -17.08 8.46 -3.94
N SER A 482 -16.01 7.97 -3.32
CA SER A 482 -14.93 7.25 -3.99
C SER A 482 -15.41 5.95 -4.67
N ILE A 483 -16.46 5.34 -4.14
CA ILE A 483 -17.03 4.10 -4.69
C ILE A 483 -17.92 4.30 -5.93
N LYS A 484 -18.21 5.55 -6.29
CA LYS A 484 -19.12 5.85 -7.42
C LYS A 484 -18.34 5.88 -8.73
N THR A 485 -18.96 5.34 -9.77
CA THR A 485 -18.51 5.52 -11.16
C THR A 485 -19.59 6.28 -11.96
N PRO A 486 -19.25 6.84 -13.11
CA PRO A 486 -20.26 7.43 -14.02
C PRO A 486 -21.10 6.34 -14.74
N ILE A 487 -20.86 5.06 -14.50
CA ILE A 487 -21.55 3.95 -15.14
C ILE A 487 -22.66 3.46 -14.20
N LYS A 488 -23.89 3.40 -14.72
CA LYS A 488 -25.02 2.93 -13.94
C LYS A 488 -24.79 1.46 -13.48
N ASP A 489 -25.21 1.16 -12.25
CA ASP A 489 -25.13 -0.18 -11.65
C ASP A 489 -23.71 -0.75 -11.52
N LEU A 490 -22.69 0.12 -11.65
CA LEU A 490 -21.29 -0.19 -11.46
C LEU A 490 -20.68 0.70 -10.36
N ALA A 491 -20.27 0.06 -9.27
CA ALA A 491 -19.48 0.66 -8.20
C ALA A 491 -17.99 0.30 -8.35
N GLN A 492 -17.13 0.93 -7.56
CA GLN A 492 -15.70 0.64 -7.51
C GLN A 492 -15.20 0.64 -6.07
N CYS A 493 -14.07 -0.03 -5.79
CA CYS A 493 -13.39 0.03 -4.50
C CYS A 493 -11.87 -0.23 -4.65
N GLY A 494 -11.11 0.00 -3.59
CA GLY A 494 -9.68 -0.25 -3.55
C GLY A 494 -8.82 1.00 -3.76
N GLN A 495 -7.52 0.76 -3.90
CA GLN A 495 -6.49 1.79 -3.92
C GLN A 495 -6.63 2.84 -5.04
N TRP A 496 -7.32 2.53 -6.12
CA TRP A 496 -7.52 3.44 -7.26
C TRP A 496 -8.67 4.42 -7.07
N THR A 497 -9.43 4.30 -5.99
CA THR A 497 -10.67 5.07 -5.78
C THR A 497 -10.52 6.23 -4.82
N PHE A 498 -9.53 6.15 -3.91
CA PHE A 498 -9.24 7.20 -2.93
C PHE A 498 -7.74 7.38 -2.76
N SER A 499 -7.27 8.61 -2.52
CA SER A 499 -5.87 8.97 -2.33
C SER A 499 -5.71 9.96 -1.15
N PRO A 500 -4.73 9.77 -0.24
CA PRO A 500 -3.77 8.67 -0.17
C PRO A 500 -4.42 7.33 0.17
N SER A 501 -3.88 6.27 -0.40
CA SER A 501 -4.40 4.92 -0.28
C SER A 501 -3.50 4.04 0.61
N GLY A 502 -3.96 2.83 0.87
CA GLY A 502 -3.30 1.79 1.67
C GLY A 502 -4.30 0.70 2.02
N VAL A 503 -3.87 -0.30 2.80
CA VAL A 503 -4.73 -1.43 3.18
C VAL A 503 -5.99 -0.97 3.92
N PRO A 504 -5.93 -0.07 4.95
CA PRO A 504 -7.14 0.37 5.65
C PRO A 504 -8.16 1.05 4.72
N ILE A 505 -7.71 1.91 3.82
CA ILE A 505 -8.59 2.60 2.84
C ILE A 505 -9.16 1.60 1.82
N SER A 506 -8.39 0.60 1.42
CA SER A 506 -8.86 -0.46 0.53
C SER A 506 -9.99 -1.27 1.19
N VAL A 507 -9.85 -1.64 2.46
CA VAL A 507 -10.88 -2.30 3.26
C VAL A 507 -12.12 -1.40 3.42
N LEU A 508 -11.92 -0.13 3.80
CA LEU A 508 -13.00 0.84 3.97
C LEU A 508 -13.82 1.01 2.69
N THR A 509 -13.16 1.20 1.56
CA THR A 509 -13.86 1.37 0.27
C THR A 509 -14.55 0.08 -0.18
N GLY A 510 -13.99 -1.09 0.13
CA GLY A 510 -14.64 -2.39 -0.08
C GLY A 510 -15.97 -2.50 0.69
N LYS A 511 -15.95 -2.15 1.98
CA LYS A 511 -17.17 -2.10 2.83
C LYS A 511 -18.18 -1.10 2.31
N LEU A 512 -17.76 0.12 1.97
CA LEU A 512 -18.65 1.14 1.42
C LEU A 512 -19.33 0.69 0.12
N ALA A 513 -18.59 0.02 -0.76
CA ALA A 513 -19.14 -0.52 -2.00
C ALA A 513 -20.16 -1.62 -1.72
N ALA A 514 -19.86 -2.54 -0.81
CA ALA A 514 -20.80 -3.60 -0.40
C ALA A 514 -22.10 -3.02 0.18
N ASP A 515 -22.00 -2.02 1.06
CA ASP A 515 -23.18 -1.37 1.66
C ASP A 515 -24.04 -0.66 0.61
N ALA A 516 -23.40 0.04 -0.32
CA ALA A 516 -24.11 0.73 -1.40
C ALA A 516 -24.83 -0.24 -2.33
N VAL A 517 -24.18 -1.34 -2.70
CA VAL A 517 -24.75 -2.41 -3.53
C VAL A 517 -25.91 -3.10 -2.79
N SER A 518 -25.71 -3.48 -1.53
CA SER A 518 -26.76 -4.11 -0.71
C SER A 518 -28.00 -3.23 -0.57
N LYS A 519 -27.80 -1.94 -0.32
CA LYS A 519 -28.89 -0.97 -0.23
C LYS A 519 -29.63 -0.78 -1.56
N ALA A 520 -28.89 -0.79 -2.67
CA ALA A 520 -29.49 -0.63 -4.00
C ALA A 520 -30.32 -1.88 -4.39
N LEU A 521 -29.85 -3.09 -4.07
CA LEU A 521 -30.57 -4.32 -4.32
C LEU A 521 -31.84 -4.43 -3.46
N LYS A 522 -31.78 -4.06 -2.18
CA LYS A 522 -32.97 -4.04 -1.29
C LYS A 522 -34.04 -3.06 -1.73
N ARG A 523 -33.67 -1.90 -2.29
CA ARG A 523 -34.61 -0.89 -2.79
C ARG A 523 -35.25 -1.27 -4.12
N GLY A 524 -34.59 -2.06 -4.94
CA GLY A 524 -35.13 -2.58 -6.20
C GLY A 524 -36.11 -3.74 -5.99
N LEU A 525 -36.24 -4.22 -4.73
CA LEU A 525 -37.23 -5.23 -4.34
C LEU A 525 -38.53 -4.61 -3.79
N LEU A 526 -38.59 -3.28 -3.71
CA LEU A 526 -39.78 -2.49 -3.38
C LEU A 526 -40.31 -1.79 -4.64
#